data_b58e4f2683775859840c8f9923eca2b6
#
_entry.id   b58e4f2683775859840c8f9923eca2b6
#
_cell.length_a   1.000
_cell.length_b   1.000
_cell.length_c   1.000
_cell.angle_alpha   90.00
_cell.angle_beta   90.00
_cell.angle_gamma   90.00
#
_symmetry.space_group_name_H-M   'P 1'
#
loop_
_entity.id
_entity.type
_entity.pdbx_description
1 polymer ?
#
loop_
_entity_poly.entity_id
_entity_poly.type
_entity_poly.pdbx_seq_one_letter_code
_entity_poly.pdbx_strand_id
1 'polypeptide(L)'
;MTTQEPTNDNVADDAAHDIGTPSAQWEKYQGAPMGTEIECEGWRQEAALRMLNNNLDPEVGEKPEDLVVYGGTGRAARSWDAYDTILESLRTLEDDETLLVQSGKPVGRFTTHERAPRVLIANSNLVGKWDDWDHFHELESKGLIMYGQMTAGSWAYIGTQGIIQGTFETLAEAARQHFPDREGLRGTITVTAGLGGMGGAQPLAVTMNNGVCIAAEVDEDRIDRRLETDYCMEKTDDIDEALELAQAAAAEGDPLSVALHMNAAEMFDELREREFVPDIVTDQTSAHDELEGYYPAGYTVSESEELRQEDPETYVKESLDTMERHVEGILAMQERGAVAFEYGNNIRGQVEEHRNMDDAFDFPGFVPAYIRPLFCRGKGPFRWVALSGDESDIHRTDDAVKELFPEKEHLHRWIDLAQDQVSFQGLPSRVCWLGYQSGDDPDDLTERARFALRINDLVAEGEISAPVVVTRDHLDAGSVASPNRETEAMQDGSDAVADWPILNALLNTSAGADIVSVHDGGGVGIGNSLHTNNHVVLDGSSLAAEKARRVFTTDPGMGVIRHADAGYEEALEEAAESNVHVPMADAEREAVSEPESVSESKSETESEPTEDR
;
A
#
# COMPACT_ATOMS: atom_id res chain seq x y z
N MET A 1 15.18 -25.76 -45.36
CA MET A 1 15.29 -25.88 -43.92
C MET A 1 13.92 -25.58 -43.38
N THR A 2 13.19 -26.62 -43.07
CA THR A 2 11.82 -26.62 -42.57
C THR A 2 11.86 -26.26 -41.08
N THR A 3 11.29 -25.16 -40.75
CA THR A 3 11.02 -24.76 -39.35
C THR A 3 9.87 -25.66 -38.86
N GLN A 4 10.16 -26.56 -37.92
CA GLN A 4 9.15 -27.22 -37.10
C GLN A 4 8.67 -26.20 -36.05
N GLU A 5 7.39 -25.93 -36.05
CA GLU A 5 6.68 -25.34 -34.91
C GLU A 5 6.78 -26.32 -33.74
N PRO A 6 7.05 -25.84 -32.51
CA PRO A 6 6.95 -26.70 -31.34
C PRO A 6 5.47 -27.02 -31.10
N THR A 7 5.11 -28.29 -31.14
CA THR A 7 3.84 -28.79 -30.64
C THR A 7 3.84 -28.60 -29.11
N ASN A 8 2.94 -27.77 -28.63
CA ASN A 8 2.65 -27.59 -27.23
C ASN A 8 1.81 -28.77 -26.73
N ASP A 9 2.46 -29.89 -26.40
CA ASP A 9 1.89 -31.00 -25.68
C ASP A 9 2.67 -31.22 -24.39
N ASN A 10 2.47 -30.34 -23.44
CA ASN A 10 2.71 -30.53 -22.01
C ASN A 10 1.87 -29.50 -21.27
N VAL A 11 0.59 -29.77 -21.10
CA VAL A 11 -0.13 -29.33 -19.91
C VAL A 11 0.53 -30.12 -18.78
N ALA A 12 1.50 -29.50 -18.11
CA ALA A 12 2.11 -30.04 -16.91
C ALA A 12 1.00 -30.14 -15.86
N ASP A 13 0.94 -31.29 -15.19
CA ASP A 13 0.27 -31.41 -13.89
C ASP A 13 0.64 -30.17 -13.05
N ASP A 14 -0.27 -29.24 -12.86
CA ASP A 14 -0.14 -28.09 -11.96
C ASP A 14 -0.23 -28.60 -10.52
N ALA A 15 0.80 -29.32 -10.10
CA ALA A 15 1.04 -29.51 -8.69
C ALA A 15 1.61 -28.19 -8.16
N ALA A 16 0.81 -27.43 -7.41
CA ALA A 16 1.30 -26.29 -6.65
C ALA A 16 2.60 -26.66 -5.94
N HIS A 17 3.57 -25.74 -5.92
CA HIS A 17 4.85 -25.98 -5.25
C HIS A 17 4.58 -26.42 -3.81
N ASP A 18 5.11 -27.61 -3.43
CA ASP A 18 5.00 -28.11 -2.06
C ASP A 18 5.78 -27.18 -1.11
N ILE A 19 5.04 -26.34 -0.37
CA ILE A 19 5.60 -25.43 0.62
C ILE A 19 6.04 -26.15 1.90
N GLY A 20 5.81 -27.45 2.03
CA GLY A 20 6.02 -28.23 3.25
C GLY A 20 4.88 -28.06 4.26
N THR A 21 5.10 -28.56 5.45
CA THR A 21 4.17 -28.44 6.59
C THR A 21 4.59 -27.33 7.55
N PRO A 22 3.64 -26.71 8.29
CA PRO A 22 3.94 -25.74 9.32
C PRO A 22 5.07 -26.21 10.25
N SER A 23 6.01 -25.30 10.48
CA SER A 23 7.19 -25.62 11.25
C SER A 23 6.91 -25.65 12.75
N ALA A 24 7.71 -26.41 13.51
CA ALA A 24 7.66 -26.39 14.97
C ALA A 24 8.01 -24.99 15.55
N GLN A 25 8.67 -24.13 14.80
CA GLN A 25 8.96 -22.76 15.22
C GLN A 25 7.73 -21.88 15.10
N TRP A 26 6.98 -21.96 13.98
CA TRP A 26 5.71 -21.27 13.85
C TRP A 26 4.69 -21.76 14.89
N GLU A 27 4.56 -23.08 15.08
CA GLU A 27 3.69 -23.65 16.12
C GLU A 27 4.06 -23.16 17.54
N LYS A 28 5.35 -22.88 17.78
CA LYS A 28 5.83 -22.35 19.06
C LYS A 28 5.33 -20.93 19.31
N TYR A 29 5.33 -20.09 18.27
CA TYR A 29 5.00 -18.67 18.44
C TYR A 29 3.50 -18.38 18.22
N GLN A 30 2.91 -18.93 17.14
CA GLN A 30 1.55 -18.60 16.68
C GLN A 30 1.30 -17.08 16.74
N GLY A 31 2.29 -16.30 16.25
CA GLY A 31 2.33 -14.85 16.31
C GLY A 31 3.74 -14.34 16.58
N ALA A 32 3.92 -13.05 16.76
CA ALA A 32 5.21 -12.46 17.04
C ALA A 32 5.62 -12.66 18.50
N PRO A 33 6.90 -12.98 18.80
CA PRO A 33 7.42 -12.85 20.15
C PRO A 33 7.30 -11.39 20.62
N MET A 34 6.93 -11.20 21.90
CA MET A 34 6.68 -9.88 22.51
C MET A 34 7.57 -9.66 23.74
N GLY A 35 7.67 -8.42 24.19
CA GLY A 35 8.40 -8.05 25.39
C GLY A 35 9.85 -7.63 25.12
N THR A 36 10.67 -7.63 26.20
CA THR A 36 12.04 -7.10 26.19
C THR A 36 13.14 -8.13 26.00
N GLU A 37 12.80 -9.42 26.04
CA GLU A 37 13.76 -10.50 25.81
C GLU A 37 13.91 -10.75 24.31
N ILE A 38 15.16 -10.95 23.85
CA ILE A 38 15.50 -11.18 22.43
C ILE A 38 16.12 -12.56 22.25
N GLU A 39 15.92 -13.14 21.08
CA GLU A 39 16.54 -14.41 20.65
C GLU A 39 17.71 -14.17 19.68
N CYS A 40 17.82 -12.98 19.11
CA CYS A 40 18.84 -12.59 18.14
C CYS A 40 20.02 -11.86 18.83
N GLU A 41 21.12 -11.64 18.09
CA GLU A 41 22.30 -10.92 18.60
C GLU A 41 22.00 -9.43 18.90
N GLY A 42 20.98 -8.84 18.23
CA GLY A 42 20.59 -7.45 18.42
C GLY A 42 19.14 -7.17 18.06
N TRP A 43 18.66 -6.00 18.46
CA TRP A 43 17.27 -5.58 18.20
C TRP A 43 16.92 -5.43 16.73
N ARG A 44 17.88 -5.13 15.86
CA ARG A 44 17.65 -4.95 14.43
C ARG A 44 17.32 -6.28 13.75
N GLN A 45 17.97 -7.36 14.17
CA GLN A 45 17.70 -8.73 13.73
C GLN A 45 16.41 -9.27 14.39
N GLU A 46 16.24 -9.02 15.68
CA GLU A 46 15.05 -9.38 16.43
C GLU A 46 13.78 -8.73 15.86
N ALA A 47 13.86 -7.47 15.46
CA ALA A 47 12.75 -6.76 14.83
C ALA A 47 12.33 -7.45 13.52
N ALA A 48 13.28 -7.84 12.68
CA ALA A 48 13.00 -8.58 11.45
C ALA A 48 12.33 -9.94 11.74
N LEU A 49 12.80 -10.66 12.78
CA LEU A 49 12.22 -11.91 13.23
C LEU A 49 10.77 -11.71 13.70
N ARG A 50 10.53 -10.70 14.54
CA ARG A 50 9.18 -10.41 15.08
C ARG A 50 8.22 -9.97 13.97
N MET A 51 8.66 -9.13 13.05
CA MET A 51 7.83 -8.67 11.95
C MET A 51 7.47 -9.80 10.97
N LEU A 52 8.39 -10.74 10.68
CA LEU A 52 8.07 -11.93 9.89
C LEU A 52 7.02 -12.80 10.60
N ASN A 53 7.17 -13.03 11.91
CA ASN A 53 6.21 -13.79 12.70
C ASN A 53 4.85 -13.07 12.81
N ASN A 54 4.85 -11.74 12.92
CA ASN A 54 3.62 -10.95 12.95
C ASN A 54 2.81 -11.10 11.66
N ASN A 55 3.46 -11.20 10.50
CA ASN A 55 2.78 -11.46 9.24
C ASN A 55 1.98 -12.78 9.25
N LEU A 56 2.44 -13.75 10.02
CA LEU A 56 1.84 -15.08 10.14
C LEU A 56 1.08 -15.27 11.46
N ASP A 57 0.84 -14.19 12.20
CA ASP A 57 -0.07 -14.20 13.32
C ASP A 57 -1.50 -14.51 12.83
N PRO A 58 -2.25 -15.43 13.48
CA PRO A 58 -3.64 -15.74 13.07
C PRO A 58 -4.59 -14.54 13.08
N GLU A 59 -4.30 -13.49 13.86
CA GLU A 59 -5.06 -12.26 13.84
C GLU A 59 -4.71 -11.36 12.65
N VAL A 60 -3.53 -11.56 12.02
CA VAL A 60 -2.98 -10.73 10.96
C VAL A 60 -3.11 -11.42 9.60
N GLY A 61 -2.52 -12.61 9.44
CA GLY A 61 -2.51 -13.36 8.18
C GLY A 61 -3.87 -13.96 7.81
N GLU A 62 -4.12 -14.12 6.53
CA GLU A 62 -5.36 -14.74 6.03
C GLU A 62 -5.32 -16.27 6.12
N LYS A 63 -4.19 -16.89 5.70
CA LYS A 63 -3.95 -18.34 5.77
C LYS A 63 -2.51 -18.61 6.24
N PRO A 64 -2.20 -18.38 7.52
CA PRO A 64 -0.84 -18.49 8.05
C PRO A 64 -0.21 -19.86 7.86
N GLU A 65 -1.01 -20.93 7.92
CA GLU A 65 -0.59 -22.32 7.69
C GLU A 65 -0.05 -22.55 6.27
N ASP A 66 -0.47 -21.75 5.31
CA ASP A 66 -0.01 -21.75 3.91
C ASP A 66 1.04 -20.66 3.64
N LEU A 67 1.55 -20.00 4.70
CA LEU A 67 2.43 -18.82 4.63
C LEU A 67 1.79 -17.60 3.97
N VAL A 68 0.49 -17.64 3.69
CA VAL A 68 -0.25 -16.58 3.02
C VAL A 68 -0.66 -15.50 4.02
N VAL A 69 -0.26 -14.29 3.69
CA VAL A 69 -0.50 -13.10 4.53
C VAL A 69 -1.78 -12.39 4.08
N TYR A 70 -1.92 -12.08 2.80
CA TYR A 70 -3.12 -11.47 2.21
C TYR A 70 -3.09 -11.52 0.67
N GLY A 71 -4.22 -11.15 0.04
CA GLY A 71 -4.32 -10.93 -1.39
C GLY A 71 -4.15 -12.19 -2.24
N GLY A 72 -4.89 -13.24 -1.91
CA GLY A 72 -4.86 -14.51 -2.62
C GLY A 72 -3.65 -15.36 -2.23
N THR A 73 -2.49 -15.13 -2.83
CA THR A 73 -1.27 -15.93 -2.65
C THR A 73 -0.06 -15.15 -2.14
N GLY A 74 -0.23 -13.92 -1.64
CA GLY A 74 0.86 -13.09 -1.10
C GLY A 74 1.50 -13.69 0.14
N ARG A 75 2.74 -14.21 0.03
CA ARG A 75 3.43 -14.98 1.08
C ARG A 75 4.52 -14.20 1.80
N ALA A 76 4.76 -14.58 3.07
CA ALA A 76 5.86 -14.07 3.88
C ALA A 76 7.20 -14.80 3.63
N ALA A 77 7.16 -16.07 3.26
CA ALA A 77 8.31 -16.91 2.93
C ALA A 77 7.93 -17.92 1.84
N ARG A 78 8.93 -18.42 1.09
CA ARG A 78 8.70 -19.33 -0.05
C ARG A 78 8.18 -20.71 0.36
N SER A 79 8.65 -21.21 1.49
CA SER A 79 8.28 -22.51 2.06
C SER A 79 8.56 -22.49 3.57
N TRP A 80 8.06 -23.51 4.29
CA TRP A 80 8.33 -23.65 5.72
C TRP A 80 9.82 -23.86 6.01
N ASP A 81 10.56 -24.59 5.16
CA ASP A 81 12.02 -24.72 5.28
C ASP A 81 12.73 -23.37 5.10
N ALA A 82 12.23 -22.53 4.17
CA ALA A 82 12.78 -21.19 3.98
C ALA A 82 12.49 -20.28 5.17
N TYR A 83 11.27 -20.34 5.71
CA TYR A 83 10.89 -19.61 6.93
C TYR A 83 11.80 -19.98 8.12
N ASP A 84 11.99 -21.28 8.41
CA ASP A 84 12.85 -21.74 9.48
C ASP A 84 14.31 -21.28 9.28
N THR A 85 14.79 -21.34 8.03
CA THR A 85 16.15 -20.92 7.70
C THR A 85 16.32 -19.40 7.82
N ILE A 86 15.29 -18.60 7.51
CA ILE A 86 15.31 -17.14 7.76
C ILE A 86 15.43 -16.88 9.26
N LEU A 87 14.59 -17.50 10.10
CA LEU A 87 14.65 -17.32 11.56
C LEU A 87 16.00 -17.73 12.15
N GLU A 88 16.56 -18.87 11.73
CA GLU A 88 17.90 -19.30 12.15
C GLU A 88 18.98 -18.31 11.72
N SER A 89 18.89 -17.81 10.48
CA SER A 89 19.83 -16.82 9.97
C SER A 89 19.77 -15.53 10.76
N LEU A 90 18.58 -15.03 11.11
CA LEU A 90 18.40 -13.81 11.89
C LEU A 90 18.95 -13.94 13.32
N ARG A 91 18.79 -15.11 13.95
CA ARG A 91 19.33 -15.38 15.31
C ARG A 91 20.85 -15.31 15.37
N THR A 92 21.51 -15.65 14.27
CA THR A 92 22.98 -15.75 14.19
C THR A 92 23.61 -14.64 13.33
N LEU A 93 22.83 -13.67 12.88
CA LEU A 93 23.30 -12.55 12.07
C LEU A 93 24.00 -11.52 12.93
N GLU A 94 25.27 -11.27 12.63
CA GLU A 94 26.09 -10.28 13.35
C GLU A 94 25.68 -8.83 12.99
N ASP A 95 26.05 -7.85 13.80
CA ASP A 95 25.69 -6.44 13.62
C ASP A 95 26.30 -5.78 12.36
N ASP A 96 27.30 -6.38 11.77
CA ASP A 96 27.95 -5.93 10.52
C ASP A 96 27.66 -6.82 9.32
N GLU A 97 26.74 -7.79 9.44
CA GLU A 97 26.32 -8.68 8.35
C GLU A 97 24.97 -8.27 7.75
N THR A 98 24.78 -8.64 6.48
CA THR A 98 23.51 -8.46 5.74
C THR A 98 23.03 -9.81 5.19
N LEU A 99 21.80 -10.19 5.52
CA LEU A 99 21.10 -11.35 4.98
C LEU A 99 20.44 -10.97 3.64
N LEU A 100 20.58 -11.83 2.64
CA LEU A 100 19.93 -11.69 1.34
C LEU A 100 18.78 -12.69 1.21
N VAL A 101 17.60 -12.17 0.86
CA VAL A 101 16.37 -12.96 0.65
C VAL A 101 15.86 -12.74 -0.77
N GLN A 102 15.74 -13.84 -1.53
CA GLN A 102 15.25 -13.83 -2.90
C GLN A 102 13.92 -14.60 -2.96
N SER A 103 12.84 -13.89 -3.30
CA SER A 103 11.48 -14.45 -3.35
C SER A 103 11.23 -15.39 -2.15
N GLY A 104 11.31 -14.83 -0.94
CA GLY A 104 11.04 -15.53 0.32
C GLY A 104 12.04 -16.64 0.70
N LYS A 105 13.19 -16.77 0.01
CA LYS A 105 14.24 -17.75 0.31
C LYS A 105 15.52 -17.04 0.75
N PRO A 106 16.11 -17.38 1.91
CA PRO A 106 17.42 -16.87 2.30
C PRO A 106 18.50 -17.51 1.39
N VAL A 107 19.25 -16.69 0.68
CA VAL A 107 20.21 -17.17 -0.33
C VAL A 107 21.67 -16.92 0.04
N GLY A 108 21.93 -16.10 1.06
CA GLY A 108 23.27 -15.86 1.55
C GLY A 108 23.33 -14.70 2.53
N ARG A 109 24.50 -14.59 3.19
CA ARG A 109 24.84 -13.44 4.03
C ARG A 109 26.26 -12.98 3.76
N PHE A 110 26.51 -11.70 3.93
CA PHE A 110 27.82 -11.10 3.74
C PHE A 110 28.13 -10.12 4.86
N THR A 111 29.40 -10.07 5.26
CA THR A 111 29.89 -8.97 6.07
C THR A 111 29.85 -7.70 5.23
N THR A 112 29.16 -6.68 5.75
CA THR A 112 28.99 -5.36 5.16
C THR A 112 29.59 -4.31 6.10
N HIS A 113 28.75 -3.68 6.91
CA HIS A 113 29.18 -2.80 8.00
C HIS A 113 27.97 -2.49 8.92
N GLU A 114 28.23 -2.01 10.12
CA GLU A 114 27.24 -1.71 11.16
C GLU A 114 26.06 -0.83 10.69
N ARG A 115 26.30 0.13 9.78
CA ARG A 115 25.27 1.03 9.26
C ARG A 115 24.46 0.46 8.09
N ALA A 116 24.88 -0.67 7.52
CA ALA A 116 24.18 -1.30 6.41
C ALA A 116 22.85 -1.93 6.85
N PRO A 117 21.94 -2.20 5.91
CA PRO A 117 20.77 -3.01 6.17
C PRO A 117 21.13 -4.38 6.75
N ARG A 118 20.32 -4.86 7.68
CA ARG A 118 20.44 -6.25 8.17
C ARG A 118 19.82 -7.24 7.18
N VAL A 119 18.79 -6.81 6.44
CA VAL A 119 18.12 -7.66 5.45
C VAL A 119 17.90 -6.88 4.14
N LEU A 120 18.22 -7.52 3.02
CA LEU A 120 17.85 -7.07 1.68
C LEU A 120 16.97 -8.12 1.02
N ILE A 121 15.82 -7.70 0.52
CA ILE A 121 14.79 -8.58 -0.04
C ILE A 121 14.50 -8.17 -1.49
N ALA A 122 14.37 -9.15 -2.37
CA ALA A 122 13.82 -8.96 -3.72
C ALA A 122 12.81 -10.06 -3.99
N ASN A 123 11.57 -9.70 -4.30
CA ASN A 123 10.48 -10.65 -4.52
C ASN A 123 9.83 -10.45 -5.89
N SER A 124 9.53 -11.55 -6.55
CA SER A 124 8.68 -11.62 -7.75
C SER A 124 9.22 -10.93 -9.00
N ASN A 125 10.38 -10.25 -8.93
CA ASN A 125 10.89 -9.47 -10.06
C ASN A 125 11.30 -10.37 -11.23
N LEU A 126 10.65 -10.22 -12.38
CA LEU A 126 10.96 -10.85 -13.64
C LEU A 126 11.58 -9.84 -14.62
N VAL A 127 12.19 -10.35 -15.68
CA VAL A 127 12.74 -9.49 -16.74
C VAL A 127 11.64 -9.19 -17.73
N GLY A 128 11.29 -7.94 -17.92
CA GLY A 128 10.16 -7.36 -18.62
C GLY A 128 9.41 -8.21 -19.67
N LYS A 129 10.11 -8.89 -20.59
CA LYS A 129 9.43 -9.71 -21.58
C LYS A 129 8.85 -11.02 -21.02
N TRP A 130 9.29 -11.43 -19.86
CA TRP A 130 8.85 -12.64 -19.14
C TRP A 130 8.08 -12.28 -17.87
N ASP A 131 7.66 -11.04 -17.77
CA ASP A 131 6.96 -10.50 -16.61
C ASP A 131 5.46 -10.57 -16.85
N ASP A 132 4.94 -11.78 -16.72
CA ASP A 132 3.53 -12.16 -16.87
C ASP A 132 3.19 -13.31 -15.91
N TRP A 133 1.89 -13.51 -15.65
CA TRP A 133 1.41 -14.54 -14.75
C TRP A 133 1.73 -15.96 -15.23
N ASP A 134 1.64 -16.25 -16.51
CA ASP A 134 1.89 -17.59 -17.05
C ASP A 134 3.32 -18.05 -16.74
N HIS A 135 4.28 -17.16 -17.00
CA HIS A 135 5.69 -17.45 -16.71
C HIS A 135 5.98 -17.44 -15.21
N PHE A 136 5.34 -16.54 -14.45
CA PHE A 136 5.44 -16.52 -12.99
C PHE A 136 5.01 -17.86 -12.38
N HIS A 137 3.82 -18.36 -12.73
CA HIS A 137 3.31 -19.64 -12.24
C HIS A 137 4.18 -20.84 -12.67
N GLU A 138 4.73 -20.83 -13.90
CA GLU A 138 5.71 -21.84 -14.31
C GLU A 138 6.93 -21.87 -13.37
N LEU A 139 7.44 -20.72 -12.96
CA LEU A 139 8.59 -20.63 -12.04
C LEU A 139 8.20 -20.95 -10.60
N GLU A 140 7.02 -20.52 -10.16
CA GLU A 140 6.50 -20.80 -8.82
C GLU A 140 6.31 -22.30 -8.61
N SER A 141 5.70 -23.02 -9.57
CA SER A 141 5.53 -24.48 -9.53
C SER A 141 6.85 -25.24 -9.42
N LYS A 142 7.95 -24.64 -9.90
CA LYS A 142 9.33 -25.16 -9.77
C LYS A 142 10.01 -24.75 -8.47
N GLY A 143 9.36 -23.99 -7.60
CA GLY A 143 9.94 -23.45 -6.36
C GLY A 143 11.06 -22.44 -6.58
N LEU A 144 11.06 -21.69 -7.69
CA LEU A 144 12.11 -20.74 -8.05
C LEU A 144 11.78 -19.30 -7.66
N ILE A 145 10.50 -18.98 -7.56
CA ILE A 145 9.96 -17.66 -7.25
C ILE A 145 8.82 -17.76 -6.23
N MET A 146 8.40 -16.66 -5.66
CA MET A 146 7.28 -16.57 -4.74
C MET A 146 6.62 -15.22 -4.93
N TYR A 147 5.28 -15.18 -4.91
CA TYR A 147 4.55 -13.92 -4.88
C TYR A 147 4.67 -13.28 -3.50
N GLY A 148 5.58 -12.34 -3.38
CA GLY A 148 5.83 -11.60 -2.15
C GLY A 148 5.12 -10.26 -2.17
N GLN A 149 3.81 -10.28 -2.34
CA GLN A 149 2.98 -9.08 -2.50
C GLN A 149 3.26 -8.05 -1.41
N MET A 150 3.79 -6.88 -1.80
CA MET A 150 3.96 -5.69 -0.98
C MET A 150 4.44 -6.00 0.46
N THR A 151 3.65 -5.60 1.46
CA THR A 151 3.97 -5.76 2.89
C THR A 151 4.00 -7.21 3.36
N ALA A 152 3.41 -8.15 2.63
CA ALA A 152 3.56 -9.58 2.92
C ALA A 152 5.02 -10.03 2.76
N GLY A 153 5.61 -9.77 1.60
CA GLY A 153 6.98 -10.19 1.30
C GLY A 153 8.07 -9.34 1.94
N SER A 154 7.77 -8.12 2.39
CA SER A 154 8.71 -7.25 3.12
C SER A 154 8.61 -7.39 4.64
N TRP A 155 7.71 -8.23 5.14
CA TRP A 155 7.44 -8.40 6.57
C TRP A 155 6.99 -7.10 7.26
N ALA A 156 6.17 -6.32 6.56
CA ALA A 156 5.68 -5.03 7.03
C ALA A 156 4.16 -4.99 7.21
N TYR A 157 3.45 -6.10 6.93
CA TYR A 157 2.02 -6.18 7.09
C TYR A 157 1.63 -6.24 8.58
N ILE A 158 0.66 -5.46 8.95
CA ILE A 158 0.20 -5.30 10.35
C ILE A 158 -1.30 -5.56 10.48
N GLY A 159 -1.91 -6.26 9.53
CA GLY A 159 -3.35 -6.47 9.48
C GLY A 159 -4.10 -5.32 8.81
N THR A 160 -5.42 -5.40 8.84
CA THR A 160 -6.35 -4.42 8.24
C THR A 160 -6.15 -3.01 8.82
N GLN A 161 -5.67 -2.89 10.07
CA GLN A 161 -5.31 -1.61 10.68
C GLN A 161 -4.28 -0.79 9.87
N GLY A 162 -3.48 -1.46 9.02
CA GLY A 162 -2.43 -0.81 8.21
C GLY A 162 -2.95 0.05 7.07
N ILE A 163 -4.15 -0.21 6.57
CA ILE A 163 -4.74 0.52 5.43
C ILE A 163 -5.84 1.51 5.83
N ILE A 164 -6.35 1.39 7.06
CA ILE A 164 -7.56 2.13 7.49
C ILE A 164 -7.40 3.65 7.31
N GLN A 165 -6.25 4.23 7.62
CA GLN A 165 -6.05 5.67 7.45
C GLN A 165 -6.03 6.08 5.96
N GLY A 166 -5.38 5.31 5.09
CA GLY A 166 -5.40 5.62 3.65
C GLY A 166 -6.82 5.67 3.09
N THR A 167 -7.66 4.73 3.53
CA THR A 167 -9.07 4.68 3.16
C THR A 167 -9.84 5.85 3.79
N PHE A 168 -9.58 6.16 5.07
CA PHE A 168 -10.15 7.32 5.75
C PHE A 168 -9.80 8.65 5.04
N GLU A 169 -8.54 8.87 4.67
CA GLU A 169 -8.08 10.08 3.97
C GLU A 169 -8.72 10.19 2.58
N THR A 170 -8.81 9.08 1.83
CA THR A 170 -9.46 9.04 0.52
C THR A 170 -10.92 9.47 0.61
N LEU A 171 -11.66 8.89 1.56
CA LEU A 171 -13.08 9.21 1.77
C LEU A 171 -13.30 10.61 2.33
N ALA A 172 -12.39 11.09 3.21
CA ALA A 172 -12.43 12.47 3.70
C ALA A 172 -12.23 13.49 2.55
N GLU A 173 -11.31 13.19 1.63
CA GLU A 173 -11.09 14.05 0.47
C GLU A 173 -12.25 13.96 -0.53
N ALA A 174 -12.81 12.77 -0.78
CA ALA A 174 -14.02 12.61 -1.59
C ALA A 174 -15.20 13.41 -1.00
N ALA A 175 -15.38 13.34 0.34
CA ALA A 175 -16.39 14.14 1.02
C ALA A 175 -16.17 15.64 0.82
N ARG A 176 -14.95 16.12 0.97
CA ARG A 176 -14.59 17.54 0.82
C ARG A 176 -14.87 18.04 -0.61
N GLN A 177 -14.58 17.23 -1.63
CA GLN A 177 -14.76 17.62 -3.03
C GLN A 177 -16.22 17.55 -3.49
N HIS A 178 -16.94 16.49 -3.12
CA HIS A 178 -18.26 16.20 -3.68
C HIS A 178 -19.42 16.57 -2.75
N PHE A 179 -19.18 16.66 -1.42
CA PHE A 179 -20.21 16.95 -0.43
C PHE A 179 -19.79 18.09 0.53
N PRO A 180 -19.33 19.25 0.04
CA PRO A 180 -18.70 20.30 0.85
C PRO A 180 -19.64 20.93 1.90
N ASP A 181 -20.96 20.78 1.75
CA ASP A 181 -21.95 21.28 2.69
C ASP A 181 -22.32 20.29 3.80
N ARG A 182 -21.67 19.08 3.83
CA ARG A 182 -21.93 18.03 4.81
C ARG A 182 -20.74 17.90 5.78
N GLU A 183 -21.02 17.31 6.95
CA GLU A 183 -19.98 16.92 7.90
C GLU A 183 -19.40 15.56 7.48
N GLY A 184 -18.35 15.58 6.66
CA GLY A 184 -17.83 14.38 6.04
C GLY A 184 -18.85 13.74 5.09
N LEU A 185 -19.09 12.46 5.26
CA LEU A 185 -20.07 11.68 4.48
C LEU A 185 -21.46 11.59 5.15
N ARG A 186 -21.77 12.45 6.09
CA ARG A 186 -23.04 12.39 6.82
C ARG A 186 -24.26 12.39 5.91
N GLY A 187 -25.09 11.34 6.04
CA GLY A 187 -26.30 11.17 5.24
C GLY A 187 -26.02 10.76 3.78
N THR A 188 -24.83 10.24 3.48
CA THR A 188 -24.51 9.59 2.19
C THR A 188 -24.45 8.08 2.35
N ILE A 189 -24.71 7.37 1.26
CA ILE A 189 -24.56 5.91 1.17
C ILE A 189 -23.41 5.62 0.20
N THR A 190 -22.38 4.90 0.70
CA THR A 190 -21.28 4.34 -0.08
C THR A 190 -21.54 2.86 -0.31
N VAL A 191 -21.43 2.42 -1.55
CA VAL A 191 -21.47 1.00 -1.92
C VAL A 191 -20.10 0.57 -2.37
N THR A 192 -19.61 -0.57 -1.84
CA THR A 192 -18.32 -1.15 -2.16
C THR A 192 -18.37 -2.66 -2.16
N ALA A 193 -17.25 -3.31 -2.48
CA ALA A 193 -17.12 -4.77 -2.39
C ALA A 193 -15.73 -5.19 -1.92
N GLY A 194 -15.66 -6.40 -1.36
CA GLY A 194 -14.44 -7.01 -0.82
C GLY A 194 -14.22 -6.67 0.66
N LEU A 195 -14.23 -7.69 1.52
CA LEU A 195 -13.95 -7.60 2.95
C LEU A 195 -12.71 -8.42 3.39
N GLY A 196 -11.82 -8.71 2.44
CA GLY A 196 -10.51 -9.31 2.70
C GLY A 196 -9.58 -8.40 3.52
N GLY A 197 -8.29 -8.75 3.60
CA GLY A 197 -7.30 -8.03 4.41
C GLY A 197 -7.26 -6.52 4.17
N MET A 198 -7.39 -6.09 2.92
CA MET A 198 -7.37 -4.67 2.52
C MET A 198 -8.77 -4.07 2.48
N GLY A 199 -9.71 -4.71 1.77
CA GLY A 199 -11.08 -4.22 1.59
C GLY A 199 -11.87 -4.11 2.90
N GLY A 200 -11.55 -4.95 3.88
CA GLY A 200 -12.17 -4.93 5.19
C GLY A 200 -12.05 -3.63 5.97
N ALA A 201 -11.16 -2.71 5.56
CA ALA A 201 -11.05 -1.38 6.15
C ALA A 201 -12.13 -0.40 5.68
N GLN A 202 -12.77 -0.65 4.53
CA GLN A 202 -13.68 0.32 3.92
C GLN A 202 -14.92 0.63 4.77
N PRO A 203 -15.63 -0.35 5.35
CA PRO A 203 -16.81 -0.06 6.16
C PRO A 203 -16.51 0.87 7.34
N LEU A 204 -15.43 0.58 8.08
CA LEU A 204 -15.02 1.42 9.21
C LEU A 204 -14.57 2.81 8.75
N ALA A 205 -13.82 2.92 7.65
CA ALA A 205 -13.37 4.22 7.14
C ALA A 205 -14.55 5.12 6.69
N VAL A 206 -15.61 4.53 6.13
CA VAL A 206 -16.84 5.25 5.78
C VAL A 206 -17.54 5.76 7.04
N THR A 207 -17.71 4.91 8.06
CA THR A 207 -18.39 5.29 9.32
C THR A 207 -17.58 6.32 10.12
N MET A 208 -16.24 6.22 10.15
CA MET A 208 -15.35 7.24 10.73
C MET A 208 -15.48 8.62 10.04
N ASN A 209 -15.91 8.64 8.78
CA ASN A 209 -16.25 9.84 8.03
C ASN A 209 -17.74 10.21 8.15
N ASN A 210 -18.48 9.63 9.09
CA ASN A 210 -19.91 9.85 9.36
C ASN A 210 -20.85 9.35 8.24
N GLY A 211 -20.39 8.46 7.36
CA GLY A 211 -21.17 7.91 6.26
C GLY A 211 -21.85 6.57 6.58
N VAL A 212 -22.63 6.11 5.62
CA VAL A 212 -23.25 4.77 5.64
C VAL A 212 -22.60 3.92 4.54
N CYS A 213 -22.24 2.66 4.86
CA CYS A 213 -21.60 1.73 3.96
C CYS A 213 -22.43 0.46 3.74
N ILE A 214 -22.57 0.03 2.49
CA ILE A 214 -22.95 -1.34 2.14
C ILE A 214 -21.74 -1.98 1.45
N ALA A 215 -21.24 -3.09 1.98
CA ALA A 215 -20.07 -3.77 1.44
C ALA A 215 -20.43 -5.23 1.07
N ALA A 216 -20.36 -5.56 -0.22
CA ALA A 216 -20.61 -6.92 -0.70
C ALA A 216 -19.39 -7.82 -0.45
N GLU A 217 -19.63 -9.05 0.01
CA GLU A 217 -18.61 -10.09 0.20
C GLU A 217 -19.25 -11.46 -0.01
N VAL A 218 -18.57 -12.37 -0.70
CA VAL A 218 -19.04 -13.74 -0.97
C VAL A 218 -18.65 -14.73 0.12
N ASP A 219 -17.62 -14.42 0.89
CA ASP A 219 -17.06 -15.27 1.92
C ASP A 219 -17.59 -14.87 3.30
N GLU A 220 -18.43 -15.73 3.89
CA GLU A 220 -19.03 -15.47 5.20
C GLU A 220 -17.98 -15.41 6.31
N ASP A 221 -16.89 -16.15 6.24
CA ASP A 221 -15.82 -16.13 7.23
C ASP A 221 -15.11 -14.75 7.24
N ARG A 222 -14.97 -14.11 6.07
CA ARG A 222 -14.45 -12.75 5.97
C ARG A 222 -15.42 -11.74 6.58
N ILE A 223 -16.73 -11.88 6.35
CA ILE A 223 -17.76 -11.03 6.96
C ILE A 223 -17.68 -11.16 8.48
N ASP A 224 -17.71 -12.38 9.01
CA ASP A 224 -17.68 -12.64 10.44
C ASP A 224 -16.43 -12.06 11.09
N ARG A 225 -15.27 -12.19 10.45
CA ARG A 225 -14.04 -11.57 10.93
C ARG A 225 -14.14 -10.04 11.04
N ARG A 226 -14.86 -9.35 10.13
CA ARG A 226 -15.05 -7.88 10.23
C ARG A 226 -16.00 -7.49 11.33
N LEU A 227 -17.00 -8.31 11.62
CA LEU A 227 -17.89 -8.10 12.78
C LEU A 227 -17.16 -8.35 14.10
N GLU A 228 -16.37 -9.42 14.20
CA GLU A 228 -15.58 -9.74 15.39
C GLU A 228 -14.52 -8.70 15.75
N THR A 229 -13.98 -8.01 14.75
CA THR A 229 -12.96 -6.97 14.91
C THR A 229 -13.52 -5.54 14.93
N ASP A 230 -14.84 -5.38 14.93
CA ASP A 230 -15.57 -4.09 14.92
C ASP A 230 -15.27 -3.22 13.66
N TYR A 231 -14.85 -3.83 12.54
CA TYR A 231 -14.65 -3.13 11.27
C TYR A 231 -15.94 -3.02 10.45
N CYS A 232 -16.95 -3.84 10.74
CA CYS A 232 -18.30 -3.74 10.21
C CYS A 232 -19.33 -3.95 11.35
N MET A 233 -20.48 -3.30 11.26
CA MET A 233 -21.46 -3.24 12.36
C MET A 233 -22.56 -4.30 12.23
N GLU A 234 -23.05 -4.54 11.01
CA GLU A 234 -24.21 -5.42 10.74
C GLU A 234 -23.91 -6.33 9.54
N LYS A 235 -24.63 -7.46 9.45
CA LYS A 235 -24.61 -8.33 8.26
C LYS A 235 -26.01 -8.77 7.86
N THR A 236 -26.22 -8.97 6.55
CA THR A 236 -27.43 -9.58 5.99
C THR A 236 -27.13 -10.28 4.66
N ASP A 237 -27.97 -11.23 4.25
CA ASP A 237 -27.99 -11.86 2.92
C ASP A 237 -29.14 -11.31 2.05
N ASP A 238 -29.94 -10.36 2.58
CA ASP A 238 -31.07 -9.75 1.90
C ASP A 238 -30.75 -8.30 1.53
N ILE A 239 -30.69 -8.04 0.21
CA ILE A 239 -30.40 -6.70 -0.31
C ILE A 239 -31.48 -5.67 0.04
N ASP A 240 -32.75 -6.08 0.13
CA ASP A 240 -33.83 -5.15 0.52
C ASP A 240 -33.67 -4.73 1.97
N GLU A 241 -33.26 -5.64 2.87
CA GLU A 241 -32.92 -5.32 4.26
C GLU A 241 -31.69 -4.40 4.35
N ALA A 242 -30.63 -4.69 3.58
CA ALA A 242 -29.43 -3.83 3.54
C ALA A 242 -29.77 -2.40 3.10
N LEU A 243 -30.60 -2.25 2.08
CA LEU A 243 -31.05 -0.94 1.59
C LEU A 243 -31.96 -0.22 2.57
N GLU A 244 -32.89 -0.93 3.25
CA GLU A 244 -33.75 -0.35 4.28
C GLU A 244 -32.93 0.20 5.46
N LEU A 245 -31.96 -0.59 5.96
CA LEU A 245 -31.06 -0.19 7.03
C LEU A 245 -30.21 1.04 6.62
N ALA A 246 -29.59 0.98 5.45
CA ALA A 246 -28.73 2.05 4.96
C ALA A 246 -29.50 3.37 4.73
N GLN A 247 -30.68 3.31 4.11
CA GLN A 247 -31.52 4.49 3.87
C GLN A 247 -32.04 5.10 5.17
N ALA A 248 -32.41 4.27 6.16
CA ALA A 248 -32.85 4.75 7.46
C ALA A 248 -31.72 5.48 8.20
N ALA A 249 -30.53 4.87 8.27
CA ALA A 249 -29.36 5.47 8.90
C ALA A 249 -28.94 6.77 8.20
N ALA A 250 -28.89 6.79 6.87
CA ALA A 250 -28.58 7.99 6.10
C ALA A 250 -29.57 9.13 6.33
N ALA A 251 -30.87 8.83 6.41
CA ALA A 251 -31.93 9.82 6.68
C ALA A 251 -31.82 10.45 8.07
N GLU A 252 -31.36 9.69 9.06
CA GLU A 252 -31.12 10.16 10.44
C GLU A 252 -29.73 10.83 10.55
N GLY A 253 -28.85 10.57 9.60
CA GLY A 253 -27.46 11.06 9.57
C GLY A 253 -26.58 10.31 10.57
N ASP A 254 -26.94 9.06 10.88
CA ASP A 254 -26.17 8.18 11.76
C ASP A 254 -25.23 7.29 10.92
N PRO A 255 -23.97 7.12 11.31
CA PRO A 255 -23.05 6.21 10.62
C PRO A 255 -23.47 4.75 10.83
N LEU A 256 -23.45 3.98 9.75
CA LEU A 256 -23.74 2.55 9.77
C LEU A 256 -22.92 1.81 8.69
N SER A 257 -22.48 0.59 8.98
CA SER A 257 -21.92 -0.30 7.97
C SER A 257 -22.62 -1.64 7.97
N VAL A 258 -22.97 -2.12 6.78
CA VAL A 258 -23.68 -3.38 6.54
C VAL A 258 -22.86 -4.23 5.56
N ALA A 259 -22.42 -5.39 5.99
CA ALA A 259 -21.88 -6.41 5.12
C ALA A 259 -23.04 -7.16 4.45
N LEU A 260 -23.06 -7.15 3.12
CA LEU A 260 -24.04 -7.87 2.30
C LEU A 260 -23.40 -9.15 1.78
N HIS A 261 -23.87 -10.31 2.25
CA HIS A 261 -23.38 -11.61 1.77
C HIS A 261 -23.89 -11.87 0.35
N MET A 262 -23.19 -11.34 -0.63
CA MET A 262 -23.55 -11.38 -2.05
C MET A 262 -22.34 -11.12 -2.94
N ASN A 263 -22.35 -11.67 -4.19
CA ASN A 263 -21.36 -11.30 -5.19
C ASN A 263 -21.55 -9.83 -5.63
N ALA A 264 -20.43 -9.11 -5.83
CA ALA A 264 -20.46 -7.68 -6.18
C ALA A 264 -21.20 -7.40 -7.50
N ALA A 265 -20.96 -8.18 -8.54
CA ALA A 265 -21.64 -8.02 -9.83
C ALA A 265 -23.15 -8.25 -9.69
N GLU A 266 -23.57 -9.26 -8.92
CA GLU A 266 -24.98 -9.51 -8.61
C GLU A 266 -25.60 -8.36 -7.82
N MET A 267 -24.87 -7.80 -6.83
CA MET A 267 -25.33 -6.62 -6.10
C MET A 267 -25.60 -5.43 -7.05
N PHE A 268 -24.71 -5.15 -7.99
CA PHE A 268 -24.91 -4.05 -8.93
C PHE A 268 -26.10 -4.29 -9.87
N ASP A 269 -26.33 -5.52 -10.31
CA ASP A 269 -27.52 -5.87 -11.10
C ASP A 269 -28.81 -5.62 -10.31
N GLU A 270 -28.84 -6.05 -9.04
CA GLU A 270 -29.96 -5.84 -8.13
C GLU A 270 -30.22 -4.35 -7.82
N LEU A 271 -29.17 -3.55 -7.65
CA LEU A 271 -29.28 -2.09 -7.49
C LEU A 271 -29.86 -1.42 -8.74
N ARG A 272 -29.47 -1.89 -9.94
CA ARG A 272 -30.01 -1.41 -11.22
C ARG A 272 -31.48 -1.75 -11.39
N GLU A 273 -31.91 -2.97 -11.05
CA GLU A 273 -33.31 -3.39 -11.10
C GLU A 273 -34.21 -2.60 -10.16
N ARG A 274 -33.68 -2.19 -8.98
CA ARG A 274 -34.37 -1.36 -7.99
C ARG A 274 -34.32 0.13 -8.28
N GLU A 275 -33.63 0.53 -9.37
CA GLU A 275 -33.37 1.94 -9.68
C GLU A 275 -32.69 2.71 -8.52
N PHE A 276 -31.97 2.00 -7.62
CA PHE A 276 -31.23 2.60 -6.54
C PHE A 276 -29.88 3.12 -7.04
N VAL A 277 -29.49 4.33 -6.62
CA VAL A 277 -28.22 4.96 -6.94
C VAL A 277 -27.57 5.42 -5.64
N PRO A 278 -26.40 4.87 -5.25
CA PRO A 278 -25.66 5.33 -4.07
C PRO A 278 -25.04 6.71 -4.33
N ASP A 279 -24.60 7.40 -3.27
CA ASP A 279 -23.87 8.65 -3.40
C ASP A 279 -22.42 8.40 -3.89
N ILE A 280 -21.77 7.31 -3.38
CA ILE A 280 -20.42 6.88 -3.75
C ILE A 280 -20.45 5.40 -4.12
N VAL A 281 -19.67 5.03 -5.14
CA VAL A 281 -19.41 3.65 -5.51
C VAL A 281 -17.91 3.42 -5.69
N THR A 282 -17.41 2.34 -5.09
CA THR A 282 -16.01 1.94 -5.21
C THR A 282 -15.87 0.42 -5.10
N ASP A 283 -14.65 -0.11 -5.23
CA ASP A 283 -14.39 -1.54 -5.15
C ASP A 283 -12.98 -1.84 -4.63
N GLN A 284 -12.86 -2.89 -3.83
CA GLN A 284 -11.58 -3.45 -3.39
C GLN A 284 -11.61 -4.99 -3.31
N THR A 285 -12.29 -5.63 -4.24
CA THR A 285 -12.20 -7.09 -4.44
C THR A 285 -10.78 -7.48 -4.87
N SER A 286 -10.38 -8.74 -4.70
CA SER A 286 -9.06 -9.22 -5.13
C SER A 286 -9.02 -9.50 -6.63
N ALA A 287 -9.23 -8.47 -7.46
CA ALA A 287 -9.35 -8.58 -8.92
C ALA A 287 -8.01 -8.64 -9.66
N HIS A 288 -6.87 -8.46 -8.98
CA HIS A 288 -5.53 -8.45 -9.56
C HIS A 288 -5.03 -9.83 -10.03
N ASP A 289 -5.72 -10.90 -9.65
CA ASP A 289 -5.45 -12.28 -10.04
C ASP A 289 -6.82 -12.94 -10.30
N GLU A 290 -7.08 -13.26 -11.55
CA GLU A 290 -8.35 -13.83 -12.00
C GLU A 290 -8.54 -15.30 -11.61
N LEU A 291 -7.45 -16.00 -11.27
CA LEU A 291 -7.49 -17.39 -10.83
C LEU A 291 -7.61 -17.51 -9.31
N GLU A 292 -6.75 -16.79 -8.55
CA GLU A 292 -6.64 -16.98 -7.10
C GLU A 292 -7.31 -15.85 -6.28
N GLY A 293 -7.76 -14.79 -6.93
CA GLY A 293 -8.26 -13.60 -6.25
C GLY A 293 -9.76 -13.37 -6.32
N TYR A 294 -10.38 -13.49 -7.48
CA TYR A 294 -11.75 -13.05 -7.73
C TYR A 294 -12.71 -14.22 -7.84
N TYR A 295 -13.85 -14.17 -7.16
CA TYR A 295 -14.89 -15.21 -7.20
C TYR A 295 -15.93 -14.92 -8.29
N PRO A 296 -16.19 -15.88 -9.22
CA PRO A 296 -17.20 -15.72 -10.26
C PRO A 296 -18.63 -15.70 -9.67
N ALA A 297 -19.53 -14.93 -10.30
CA ALA A 297 -20.94 -14.88 -9.91
C ALA A 297 -21.68 -16.20 -10.21
N GLY A 298 -22.70 -16.50 -9.42
CA GLY A 298 -23.51 -17.70 -9.56
C GLY A 298 -22.94 -18.95 -8.91
N TYR A 299 -21.81 -18.84 -8.21
CA TYR A 299 -21.19 -19.94 -7.46
C TYR A 299 -21.07 -19.56 -5.98
N THR A 300 -21.20 -20.56 -5.11
CA THR A 300 -20.76 -20.42 -3.72
C THR A 300 -19.24 -20.46 -3.66
N VAL A 301 -18.64 -20.03 -2.55
CA VAL A 301 -17.19 -20.12 -2.33
C VAL A 301 -16.70 -21.56 -2.54
N SER A 302 -17.40 -22.56 -1.97
CA SER A 302 -17.03 -23.98 -2.11
C SER A 302 -17.11 -24.48 -3.55
N GLU A 303 -18.14 -24.10 -4.31
CA GLU A 303 -18.26 -24.46 -5.72
C GLU A 303 -17.21 -23.76 -6.58
N SER A 304 -16.85 -22.53 -6.24
CA SER A 304 -15.77 -21.78 -6.89
C SER A 304 -14.42 -22.44 -6.67
N GLU A 305 -14.12 -22.86 -5.44
CA GLU A 305 -12.90 -23.57 -5.09
C GLU A 305 -12.80 -24.93 -5.83
N GLU A 306 -13.93 -25.67 -5.94
CA GLU A 306 -13.98 -26.92 -6.69
C GLU A 306 -13.78 -26.69 -8.19
N LEU A 307 -14.43 -25.64 -8.75
CA LEU A 307 -14.26 -25.26 -10.17
C LEU A 307 -12.82 -24.87 -10.48
N ARG A 308 -12.18 -24.08 -9.60
CA ARG A 308 -10.79 -23.66 -9.75
C ARG A 308 -9.83 -24.84 -9.85
N GLN A 309 -10.06 -25.88 -9.01
CA GLN A 309 -9.22 -27.08 -8.99
C GLN A 309 -9.50 -28.02 -10.18
N GLU A 310 -10.76 -28.17 -10.61
CA GLU A 310 -11.15 -29.10 -11.64
C GLU A 310 -11.03 -28.54 -13.07
N ASP A 311 -11.33 -27.26 -13.26
CA ASP A 311 -11.32 -26.55 -14.55
C ASP A 311 -10.92 -25.07 -14.41
N PRO A 312 -9.62 -24.79 -14.19
CA PRO A 312 -9.13 -23.44 -14.01
C PRO A 312 -9.39 -22.53 -15.21
N GLU A 313 -9.40 -23.05 -16.46
CA GLU A 313 -9.69 -22.24 -17.65
C GLU A 313 -11.14 -21.72 -17.62
N THR A 314 -12.10 -22.56 -17.23
CA THR A 314 -13.49 -22.14 -17.05
C THR A 314 -13.61 -21.15 -15.88
N TYR A 315 -12.90 -21.40 -14.77
CA TYR A 315 -12.90 -20.49 -13.62
C TYR A 315 -12.46 -19.08 -14.01
N VAL A 316 -11.29 -18.95 -14.63
CA VAL A 316 -10.74 -17.65 -15.11
C VAL A 316 -11.73 -16.96 -16.05
N LYS A 317 -12.31 -17.69 -16.99
CA LYS A 317 -13.29 -17.13 -17.91
C LYS A 317 -14.52 -16.56 -17.18
N GLU A 318 -15.10 -17.32 -16.26
CA GLU A 318 -16.29 -16.89 -15.50
C GLU A 318 -15.96 -15.74 -14.53
N SER A 319 -14.74 -15.71 -13.96
CA SER A 319 -14.25 -14.60 -13.15
C SER A 319 -14.14 -13.31 -13.96
N LEU A 320 -13.52 -13.35 -15.13
CA LEU A 320 -13.40 -12.20 -16.03
C LEU A 320 -14.76 -11.74 -16.58
N ASP A 321 -15.68 -12.66 -16.92
CA ASP A 321 -17.06 -12.29 -17.31
C ASP A 321 -17.80 -11.61 -16.16
N THR A 322 -17.51 -12.00 -14.91
CA THR A 322 -18.09 -11.37 -13.73
C THR A 322 -17.47 -9.99 -13.45
N MET A 323 -16.14 -9.84 -13.61
CA MET A 323 -15.46 -8.54 -13.49
C MET A 323 -16.01 -7.54 -14.51
N GLU A 324 -16.27 -7.95 -15.77
CA GLU A 324 -16.89 -7.11 -16.79
C GLU A 324 -18.25 -6.57 -16.31
N ARG A 325 -19.13 -7.47 -15.84
CA ARG A 325 -20.43 -7.06 -15.26
C ARG A 325 -20.30 -6.13 -14.06
N HIS A 326 -19.29 -6.35 -13.22
CA HIS A 326 -19.01 -5.53 -12.06
C HIS A 326 -18.63 -4.10 -12.49
N VAL A 327 -17.68 -3.95 -13.43
CA VAL A 327 -17.28 -2.65 -13.96
C VAL A 327 -18.42 -1.95 -14.69
N GLU A 328 -19.21 -2.68 -15.52
CA GLU A 328 -20.45 -2.14 -16.12
C GLU A 328 -21.43 -1.63 -15.06
N GLY A 329 -21.52 -2.32 -13.91
CA GLY A 329 -22.32 -1.90 -12.77
C GLY A 329 -21.87 -0.57 -12.18
N ILE A 330 -20.57 -0.40 -11.94
CA ILE A 330 -19.98 0.85 -11.45
C ILE A 330 -20.23 2.01 -12.43
N LEU A 331 -19.94 1.81 -13.73
CA LEU A 331 -20.18 2.79 -14.78
C LEU A 331 -21.65 3.20 -14.85
N ALA A 332 -22.57 2.24 -14.76
CA ALA A 332 -24.00 2.54 -14.75
C ALA A 332 -24.45 3.36 -13.54
N MET A 333 -23.81 3.22 -12.38
CA MET A 333 -24.06 4.07 -11.21
C MET A 333 -23.48 5.48 -11.41
N GLN A 334 -22.27 5.57 -11.98
CA GLN A 334 -21.64 6.84 -12.32
C GLN A 334 -22.50 7.66 -13.32
N GLU A 335 -22.99 7.03 -14.39
CA GLU A 335 -23.89 7.66 -15.36
C GLU A 335 -25.18 8.23 -14.72
N ARG A 336 -25.61 7.62 -13.61
CA ARG A 336 -26.80 8.08 -12.85
C ARG A 336 -26.48 9.10 -11.78
N GLY A 337 -25.20 9.47 -11.61
CA GLY A 337 -24.74 10.55 -10.75
C GLY A 337 -24.01 10.13 -9.46
N ALA A 338 -23.70 8.86 -9.28
CA ALA A 338 -22.82 8.41 -8.20
C ALA A 338 -21.38 8.89 -8.43
N VAL A 339 -20.68 9.22 -7.37
CA VAL A 339 -19.23 9.42 -7.42
C VAL A 339 -18.57 8.05 -7.50
N ALA A 340 -17.82 7.77 -8.57
CA ALA A 340 -17.18 6.48 -8.79
C ALA A 340 -15.66 6.60 -8.80
N PHE A 341 -14.96 5.65 -8.15
CA PHE A 341 -13.52 5.49 -8.24
C PHE A 341 -13.11 4.06 -7.89
N GLU A 342 -12.02 3.56 -8.51
CA GLU A 342 -11.42 2.29 -8.15
C GLU A 342 -10.47 2.46 -6.98
N TYR A 343 -10.45 1.50 -6.04
CA TYR A 343 -9.56 1.56 -4.87
C TYR A 343 -8.26 0.74 -5.05
N GLY A 344 -7.79 0.55 -6.28
CA GLY A 344 -6.46 0.05 -6.57
C GLY A 344 -6.32 -1.47 -6.57
N ASN A 345 -7.27 -2.19 -7.16
CA ASN A 345 -7.22 -3.65 -7.33
C ASN A 345 -7.04 -4.12 -8.79
N ASN A 346 -6.90 -3.18 -9.72
CA ASN A 346 -6.71 -3.43 -11.15
C ASN A 346 -7.91 -4.09 -11.87
N ILE A 347 -9.13 -4.01 -11.33
CA ILE A 347 -10.31 -4.58 -12.00
C ILE A 347 -10.55 -3.96 -13.38
N ARG A 348 -10.27 -2.64 -13.53
CA ARG A 348 -10.37 -1.91 -14.81
C ARG A 348 -9.37 -2.45 -15.84
N GLY A 349 -8.11 -2.67 -15.42
CA GLY A 349 -7.07 -3.22 -16.29
C GLY A 349 -7.38 -4.64 -16.74
N GLN A 350 -7.92 -5.49 -15.87
CA GLN A 350 -8.34 -6.85 -16.20
C GLN A 350 -9.40 -6.89 -17.30
N VAL A 351 -10.43 -6.04 -17.19
CA VAL A 351 -11.50 -6.03 -18.19
C VAL A 351 -11.10 -5.31 -19.49
N GLU A 352 -10.24 -4.30 -19.43
CA GLU A 352 -9.66 -3.67 -20.61
C GLU A 352 -8.84 -4.68 -21.43
N GLU A 353 -7.93 -5.40 -20.76
CA GLU A 353 -7.01 -6.34 -21.42
C GLU A 353 -7.72 -7.59 -21.92
N HIS A 354 -8.56 -8.21 -21.09
CA HIS A 354 -9.11 -9.54 -21.36
C HIS A 354 -10.53 -9.52 -21.95
N ARG A 355 -11.24 -8.39 -21.88
CA ARG A 355 -12.61 -8.23 -22.41
C ARG A 355 -12.73 -7.13 -23.48
N ASN A 356 -11.65 -6.37 -23.74
CA ASN A 356 -11.61 -5.23 -24.67
C ASN A 356 -12.65 -4.17 -24.31
N MET A 357 -12.81 -3.89 -23.02
CA MET A 357 -13.73 -2.87 -22.50
C MET A 357 -13.05 -1.50 -22.55
N ASP A 358 -13.20 -0.78 -23.66
CA ASP A 358 -12.52 0.50 -23.94
C ASP A 358 -12.87 1.61 -22.94
N ASP A 359 -14.00 1.53 -22.25
CA ASP A 359 -14.53 2.50 -21.27
C ASP A 359 -14.28 2.09 -19.82
N ALA A 360 -13.51 1.02 -19.55
CA ALA A 360 -13.20 0.57 -18.20
C ALA A 360 -12.55 1.66 -17.33
N PHE A 361 -11.78 2.56 -17.93
CA PHE A 361 -11.11 3.67 -17.26
C PHE A 361 -11.89 4.99 -17.27
N ASP A 362 -13.18 5.01 -17.63
CA ASP A 362 -14.01 6.21 -17.59
C ASP A 362 -14.32 6.69 -16.16
N PHE A 363 -14.03 5.88 -15.15
CA PHE A 363 -13.93 6.33 -13.76
C PHE A 363 -12.48 6.21 -13.26
N PRO A 364 -11.99 7.19 -12.47
CA PRO A 364 -10.58 7.24 -12.06
C PRO A 364 -10.23 6.25 -10.97
N GLY A 365 -8.94 5.97 -10.79
CA GLY A 365 -8.41 5.42 -9.56
C GLY A 365 -8.42 6.45 -8.42
N PHE A 366 -8.37 5.97 -7.17
CA PHE A 366 -8.42 6.83 -5.97
C PHE A 366 -7.20 7.77 -5.87
N VAL A 367 -6.04 7.37 -6.40
CA VAL A 367 -4.83 8.21 -6.32
C VAL A 367 -4.94 9.45 -7.18
N PRO A 368 -5.19 9.37 -8.52
CA PRO A 368 -5.38 10.58 -9.31
C PRO A 368 -6.57 11.42 -8.86
N ALA A 369 -7.62 10.79 -8.32
CA ALA A 369 -8.82 11.51 -7.88
C ALA A 369 -8.60 12.30 -6.57
N TYR A 370 -7.91 11.72 -5.58
CA TYR A 370 -7.90 12.26 -4.21
C TYR A 370 -6.51 12.37 -3.57
N ILE A 371 -5.58 11.49 -3.89
CA ILE A 371 -4.33 11.33 -3.12
C ILE A 371 -3.15 12.07 -3.75
N ARG A 372 -3.15 12.28 -5.07
CA ARG A 372 -2.04 12.91 -5.79
C ARG A 372 -1.52 14.20 -5.15
N PRO A 373 -2.34 15.17 -4.70
CA PRO A 373 -1.85 16.39 -4.06
C PRO A 373 -1.07 16.12 -2.77
N LEU A 374 -1.41 15.05 -2.03
CA LEU A 374 -0.68 14.63 -0.83
C LEU A 374 0.67 14.04 -1.21
N PHE A 375 0.73 13.22 -2.24
CA PHE A 375 1.96 12.64 -2.77
C PHE A 375 2.95 13.71 -3.27
N CYS A 376 2.46 14.77 -3.88
CA CYS A 376 3.27 15.93 -4.28
C CYS A 376 4.01 16.57 -3.10
N ARG A 377 3.49 16.45 -1.89
CA ARG A 377 4.09 16.94 -0.64
C ARG A 377 4.86 15.86 0.13
N GLY A 378 5.18 14.74 -0.52
CA GLY A 378 5.81 13.58 0.14
C GLY A 378 4.99 13.01 1.30
N LYS A 379 3.68 13.34 1.37
CA LYS A 379 2.79 12.90 2.43
C LYS A 379 2.22 11.54 2.08
N GLY A 380 2.33 10.59 3.00
CA GLY A 380 1.83 9.23 2.82
C GLY A 380 1.89 8.40 4.09
N PRO A 381 1.53 7.10 4.00
CA PRO A 381 1.35 6.23 5.15
C PRO A 381 2.68 5.92 5.86
N PHE A 382 2.88 6.53 7.01
CA PHE A 382 3.98 6.28 7.92
C PHE A 382 3.46 5.43 9.08
N ARG A 383 4.05 4.25 9.32
CA ARG A 383 3.57 3.30 10.32
C ARG A 383 4.64 2.91 11.32
N TRP A 384 4.20 2.57 12.53
CA TRP A 384 5.10 2.07 13.58
C TRP A 384 4.46 0.92 14.35
N VAL A 385 5.29 0.03 14.85
CA VAL A 385 4.93 -1.22 15.50
C VAL A 385 5.68 -1.36 16.81
N ALA A 386 4.97 -1.54 17.91
CA ALA A 386 5.56 -1.72 19.23
C ALA A 386 5.96 -3.19 19.44
N LEU A 387 7.27 -3.46 19.49
CA LEU A 387 7.79 -4.82 19.67
C LEU A 387 7.58 -5.36 21.08
N SER A 388 7.16 -4.52 22.02
CA SER A 388 6.76 -4.93 23.38
C SER A 388 5.51 -5.80 23.41
N GLY A 389 4.59 -5.61 22.44
CA GLY A 389 3.24 -6.14 22.51
C GLY A 389 2.34 -5.39 23.50
N ASP A 390 2.80 -4.27 24.08
CA ASP A 390 2.01 -3.45 25.01
C ASP A 390 1.32 -2.31 24.23
N GLU A 391 0.00 -2.32 24.23
CA GLU A 391 -0.83 -1.30 23.59
C GLU A 391 -0.56 0.12 24.16
N SER A 392 -0.17 0.20 25.43
CA SER A 392 0.16 1.48 26.08
C SER A 392 1.34 2.19 25.42
N ASP A 393 2.27 1.46 24.80
CA ASP A 393 3.38 2.04 24.05
C ASP A 393 2.87 2.76 22.78
N ILE A 394 1.84 2.22 22.11
CA ILE A 394 1.20 2.90 20.97
C ILE A 394 0.41 4.13 21.44
N HIS A 395 -0.35 4.03 22.54
CA HIS A 395 -1.04 5.20 23.08
C HIS A 395 -0.07 6.31 23.48
N ARG A 396 1.11 5.97 24.02
CA ARG A 396 2.15 6.97 24.32
C ARG A 396 2.70 7.64 23.05
N THR A 397 2.87 6.87 21.97
CA THR A 397 3.30 7.45 20.67
C THR A 397 2.20 8.28 20.02
N ASP A 398 0.93 7.91 20.16
CA ASP A 398 -0.22 8.71 19.72
C ASP A 398 -0.21 10.10 20.39
N ASP A 399 0.03 10.14 21.70
CA ASP A 399 0.18 11.41 22.44
C ASP A 399 1.37 12.23 21.88
N ALA A 400 2.48 11.58 21.60
CA ALA A 400 3.66 12.23 21.03
C ALA A 400 3.40 12.85 19.64
N VAL A 401 2.57 12.23 18.80
CA VAL A 401 2.12 12.84 17.53
C VAL A 401 1.40 14.15 17.78
N LYS A 402 0.44 14.15 18.72
CA LYS A 402 -0.33 15.36 19.06
C LYS A 402 0.54 16.47 19.69
N GLU A 403 1.53 16.08 20.53
CA GLU A 403 2.49 16.98 21.12
C GLU A 403 3.40 17.66 20.07
N LEU A 404 3.83 16.90 19.04
CA LEU A 404 4.74 17.39 18.00
C LEU A 404 4.07 18.26 16.94
N PHE A 405 2.80 17.99 16.64
CA PHE A 405 2.04 18.65 15.58
C PHE A 405 0.74 19.27 16.09
N PRO A 406 0.82 20.21 17.07
CA PRO A 406 -0.38 20.76 17.74
C PRO A 406 -1.31 21.54 16.80
N GLU A 407 -0.80 22.02 15.66
CA GLU A 407 -1.56 22.77 14.66
C GLU A 407 -2.34 21.88 13.68
N LYS A 408 -2.10 20.56 13.69
CA LYS A 408 -2.71 19.61 12.72
C LYS A 408 -3.99 18.99 13.28
N GLU A 409 -5.08 19.77 13.32
CA GLU A 409 -6.37 19.32 13.84
C GLU A 409 -6.90 18.04 13.17
N HIS A 410 -6.68 17.89 11.85
CA HIS A 410 -7.08 16.69 11.11
C HIS A 410 -6.33 15.43 11.59
N LEU A 411 -5.03 15.58 11.86
CA LEU A 411 -4.20 14.50 12.39
C LEU A 411 -4.62 14.11 13.81
N HIS A 412 -4.96 15.11 14.67
CA HIS A 412 -5.50 14.85 16.01
C HIS A 412 -6.82 14.09 15.93
N ARG A 413 -7.74 14.53 15.05
CA ARG A 413 -9.03 13.82 14.83
C ARG A 413 -8.79 12.36 14.42
N TRP A 414 -7.84 12.12 13.48
CA TRP A 414 -7.49 10.76 13.09
C TRP A 414 -7.01 9.92 14.28
N ILE A 415 -6.06 10.44 15.07
CA ILE A 415 -5.53 9.74 16.25
C ILE A 415 -6.63 9.44 17.26
N ASP A 416 -7.53 10.40 17.56
CA ASP A 416 -8.64 10.19 18.48
C ASP A 416 -9.58 9.08 18.00
N LEU A 417 -9.94 9.08 16.72
CA LEU A 417 -10.77 8.03 16.12
C LEU A 417 -10.05 6.67 16.11
N ALA A 418 -8.74 6.65 15.81
CA ALA A 418 -7.98 5.42 15.80
C ALA A 418 -7.81 4.80 17.19
N GLN A 419 -7.64 5.62 18.24
CA GLN A 419 -7.61 5.14 19.62
C GLN A 419 -8.94 4.55 20.08
N ASP A 420 -10.06 5.08 19.59
CA ASP A 420 -11.40 4.68 20.01
C ASP A 420 -11.96 3.49 19.20
N GLN A 421 -11.60 3.38 17.91
CA GLN A 421 -12.32 2.50 16.98
C GLN A 421 -11.41 1.49 16.24
N VAL A 422 -10.09 1.66 16.23
CA VAL A 422 -9.18 0.74 15.52
C VAL A 422 -8.60 -0.27 16.50
N SER A 423 -9.11 -1.50 16.43
CA SER A 423 -8.59 -2.63 17.21
C SER A 423 -7.21 -3.05 16.69
N PHE A 424 -6.31 -3.42 17.62
CA PHE A 424 -5.02 -3.97 17.26
C PHE A 424 -5.15 -5.42 16.77
N GLN A 425 -4.30 -5.79 15.84
CA GLN A 425 -4.16 -7.14 15.31
C GLN A 425 -2.68 -7.53 15.40
N GLY A 426 -2.37 -8.63 16.08
CA GLY A 426 -0.99 -9.04 16.35
C GLY A 426 -0.23 -8.00 17.17
N LEU A 427 0.96 -7.59 16.73
CA LEU A 427 1.74 -6.52 17.39
C LEU A 427 1.00 -5.18 17.32
N PRO A 428 0.82 -4.48 18.46
CA PRO A 428 0.20 -3.16 18.47
C PRO A 428 0.92 -2.19 17.53
N SER A 429 0.15 -1.48 16.72
CA SER A 429 0.69 -0.63 15.68
C SER A 429 -0.21 0.54 15.34
N ARG A 430 0.35 1.57 14.70
CA ARG A 430 -0.38 2.74 14.24
C ARG A 430 0.13 3.21 12.89
N VAL A 431 -0.72 3.88 12.14
CA VAL A 431 -0.40 4.56 10.89
C VAL A 431 -0.77 6.03 11.02
N CYS A 432 0.09 6.91 10.55
CA CYS A 432 -0.18 8.33 10.38
C CYS A 432 0.33 8.83 9.04
N TRP A 433 -0.45 9.63 8.34
CA TRP A 433 0.00 10.26 7.11
C TRP A 433 0.84 11.49 7.43
N LEU A 434 2.15 11.30 7.37
CA LEU A 434 3.16 12.33 7.59
C LEU A 434 3.92 12.59 6.27
N GLY A 435 4.37 13.83 6.10
CA GLY A 435 4.98 14.31 4.87
C GLY A 435 6.44 14.73 4.99
N TYR A 436 6.86 15.45 3.94
CA TYR A 436 8.18 16.04 3.86
C TYR A 436 8.25 17.39 4.59
N GLN A 437 7.17 18.14 4.66
CA GLN A 437 7.14 19.50 5.19
C GLN A 437 7.82 19.60 6.54
N SER A 438 8.90 20.40 6.61
CA SER A 438 9.70 20.59 7.83
C SER A 438 9.12 21.66 8.76
N GLY A 439 8.27 22.54 8.23
CA GLY A 439 7.77 23.69 8.97
C GLY A 439 8.92 24.61 9.44
N ASP A 440 8.72 25.29 10.58
CA ASP A 440 9.73 26.15 11.20
C ASP A 440 10.75 25.35 12.05
N ASP A 441 11.05 24.09 11.70
CA ASP A 441 12.02 23.28 12.45
C ASP A 441 13.45 23.81 12.24
N PRO A 442 14.15 24.19 13.31
CA PRO A 442 15.50 24.76 13.20
C PRO A 442 16.54 23.77 12.66
N ASP A 443 16.26 22.48 12.71
CA ASP A 443 17.12 21.40 12.20
C ASP A 443 16.75 20.94 10.79
N ASP A 444 15.76 21.59 10.16
CA ASP A 444 15.25 21.30 8.81
C ASP A 444 14.82 19.82 8.63
N LEU A 445 14.16 19.27 9.66
CA LEU A 445 13.72 17.89 9.69
C LEU A 445 12.30 17.72 9.11
N THR A 446 12.10 16.67 8.33
CA THR A 446 10.76 16.28 7.89
C THR A 446 9.85 15.88 9.05
N GLU A 447 8.54 15.91 8.85
CA GLU A 447 7.58 15.43 9.84
C GLU A 447 7.88 13.98 10.27
N ARG A 448 8.20 13.11 9.29
CA ARG A 448 8.55 11.72 9.54
C ARG A 448 9.84 11.58 10.38
N ALA A 449 10.87 12.34 10.05
CA ALA A 449 12.13 12.31 10.80
C ALA A 449 11.95 12.85 12.22
N ARG A 450 11.22 13.93 12.40
CA ARG A 450 10.88 14.51 13.73
C ARG A 450 10.18 13.50 14.61
N PHE A 451 9.15 12.85 14.07
CA PHE A 451 8.39 11.89 14.85
C PHE A 451 9.18 10.60 15.13
N ALA A 452 9.93 10.06 14.16
CA ALA A 452 10.80 8.92 14.39
C ALA A 452 11.86 9.19 15.46
N LEU A 453 12.47 10.37 15.46
CA LEU A 453 13.41 10.77 16.50
C LEU A 453 12.73 10.85 17.87
N ARG A 454 11.51 11.39 17.95
CA ARG A 454 10.76 11.43 19.21
C ARG A 454 10.44 10.02 19.74
N ILE A 455 10.05 9.09 18.86
CA ILE A 455 9.87 7.68 19.27
C ILE A 455 11.19 7.13 19.82
N ASN A 456 12.31 7.37 19.13
CA ASN A 456 13.62 6.90 19.59
C ASN A 456 14.00 7.46 20.97
N ASP A 457 13.68 8.73 21.22
CA ASP A 457 13.90 9.36 22.53
C ASP A 457 13.01 8.72 23.61
N LEU A 458 11.73 8.43 23.32
CA LEU A 458 10.82 7.77 24.25
C LEU A 458 11.32 6.37 24.65
N VAL A 459 11.90 5.62 23.69
CA VAL A 459 12.56 4.34 23.99
C VAL A 459 13.79 4.56 24.88
N ALA A 460 14.65 5.53 24.56
CA ALA A 460 15.86 5.84 25.35
C ALA A 460 15.53 6.31 26.78
N GLU A 461 14.44 7.02 26.95
CA GLU A 461 13.93 7.54 28.23
C GLU A 461 13.22 6.44 29.05
N GLY A 462 12.88 5.30 28.43
CA GLY A 462 12.15 4.19 29.05
C GLY A 462 10.65 4.50 29.23
N GLU A 463 10.11 5.46 28.48
CA GLU A 463 8.68 5.73 28.41
C GLU A 463 7.96 4.73 27.50
N ILE A 464 8.68 4.08 26.58
CA ILE A 464 8.28 2.93 25.77
C ILE A 464 9.13 1.72 26.21
N SER A 465 8.48 0.59 26.40
CA SER A 465 9.05 -0.56 27.11
C SER A 465 10.01 -1.41 26.28
N ALA A 466 9.91 -1.37 24.93
CA ALA A 466 10.80 -2.06 24.00
C ALA A 466 10.96 -1.23 22.70
N PRO A 467 11.93 -1.58 21.83
CA PRO A 467 12.08 -0.91 20.54
C PRO A 467 10.83 -0.91 19.67
N VAL A 468 10.79 0.08 18.78
CA VAL A 468 9.70 0.28 17.82
C VAL A 468 10.24 0.13 16.40
N VAL A 469 9.58 -0.66 15.57
CA VAL A 469 9.83 -0.69 14.13
C VAL A 469 9.06 0.43 13.48
N VAL A 470 9.75 1.27 12.72
CA VAL A 470 9.12 2.26 11.86
C VAL A 470 9.31 1.87 10.41
N THR A 471 8.23 1.89 9.66
CA THR A 471 8.18 1.56 8.24
C THR A 471 7.15 2.45 7.54
N ARG A 472 6.90 2.23 6.29
CA ARG A 472 5.80 2.86 5.54
C ARG A 472 5.18 1.85 4.59
N ASP A 473 4.03 2.18 4.02
CA ASP A 473 3.42 1.34 3.00
C ASP A 473 4.21 1.37 1.69
N HIS A 474 4.11 0.30 0.89
CA HIS A 474 4.67 0.23 -0.46
C HIS A 474 4.00 1.21 -1.43
N LEU A 475 2.83 1.72 -1.08
CA LEU A 475 2.04 2.70 -1.85
C LEU A 475 2.54 4.14 -1.70
N ASP A 476 3.65 4.36 -1.01
CA ASP A 476 4.15 5.70 -0.70
C ASP A 476 4.64 6.45 -1.96
N ALA A 477 4.56 7.76 -1.92
CA ALA A 477 4.70 8.69 -3.05
C ALA A 477 5.93 8.49 -3.95
N GLY A 478 7.07 8.09 -3.38
CA GLY A 478 8.34 7.93 -4.10
C GLY A 478 8.78 6.48 -4.32
N SER A 479 7.97 5.51 -3.93
CA SER A 479 8.38 4.12 -3.77
C SER A 479 7.79 3.14 -4.78
N VAL A 480 7.02 3.60 -5.73
CA VAL A 480 6.20 2.76 -6.60
C VAL A 480 6.15 3.28 -8.04
N ALA A 481 6.07 2.37 -9.00
CA ALA A 481 5.58 2.59 -10.36
C ALA A 481 4.46 1.59 -10.60
N SER A 482 3.24 2.09 -10.77
CA SER A 482 2.02 1.30 -10.90
C SER A 482 1.03 2.10 -11.76
N PRO A 483 1.04 1.92 -13.09
CA PRO A 483 0.28 2.73 -14.04
C PRO A 483 -1.24 2.73 -13.80
N ASN A 484 -1.78 1.63 -13.29
CA ASN A 484 -3.20 1.50 -13.03
C ASN A 484 -3.58 1.81 -11.57
N ARG A 485 -2.66 2.39 -10.76
CA ARG A 485 -2.91 2.67 -9.34
C ARG A 485 -2.20 3.95 -8.87
N GLU A 486 -1.01 3.85 -8.22
CA GLU A 486 -0.35 4.99 -7.58
C GLU A 486 0.21 5.98 -8.59
N THR A 487 0.64 5.52 -9.74
CA THR A 487 1.18 6.38 -10.80
C THR A 487 0.27 6.52 -12.01
N GLU A 488 -1.01 6.18 -11.86
CA GLU A 488 -2.04 6.42 -12.86
C GLU A 488 -2.12 7.90 -13.22
N ALA A 489 -2.12 8.20 -14.50
CA ALA A 489 -2.26 9.55 -15.05
C ALA A 489 -1.22 10.56 -14.51
N MET A 490 0.06 10.17 -14.48
CA MET A 490 1.14 11.12 -14.21
C MET A 490 1.15 12.23 -15.24
N GLN A 491 1.35 13.48 -14.81
CA GLN A 491 1.22 14.67 -15.65
C GLN A 491 2.13 14.66 -16.90
N ASP A 492 3.28 14.01 -16.80
CA ASP A 492 4.29 13.88 -17.85
C ASP A 492 4.20 12.55 -18.64
N GLY A 493 3.28 11.65 -18.25
CA GLY A 493 3.11 10.32 -18.84
C GLY A 493 4.16 9.29 -18.38
N SER A 494 4.84 9.53 -17.25
CA SER A 494 5.86 8.64 -16.68
C SER A 494 5.29 7.50 -15.82
N ASP A 495 4.03 7.14 -16.00
CA ASP A 495 3.26 6.21 -15.19
C ASP A 495 3.98 4.88 -14.97
N ALA A 496 4.57 4.32 -16.04
CA ALA A 496 5.25 3.01 -16.04
C ALA A 496 6.78 3.08 -15.86
N VAL A 497 7.34 4.23 -15.46
CA VAL A 497 8.80 4.37 -15.31
C VAL A 497 9.26 3.77 -13.98
N ALA A 498 9.79 2.55 -14.03
CA ALA A 498 10.21 1.78 -12.88
C ALA A 498 11.57 2.19 -12.28
N ASP A 499 12.29 3.15 -12.88
CA ASP A 499 13.53 3.68 -12.30
C ASP A 499 13.31 4.32 -10.93
N TRP A 500 12.15 4.92 -10.69
CA TRP A 500 11.83 5.61 -9.46
C TRP A 500 11.84 4.70 -8.22
N PRO A 501 11.09 3.59 -8.15
CA PRO A 501 11.18 2.68 -7.02
C PRO A 501 12.56 2.04 -6.88
N ILE A 502 13.28 1.75 -7.96
CA ILE A 502 14.65 1.24 -7.89
C ILE A 502 15.58 2.27 -7.23
N LEU A 503 15.52 3.54 -7.66
CA LEU A 503 16.28 4.63 -7.03
C LEU A 503 15.90 4.80 -5.55
N ASN A 504 14.62 4.65 -5.22
CA ASN A 504 14.16 4.70 -3.83
C ASN A 504 14.81 3.59 -2.98
N ALA A 505 14.85 2.34 -3.45
CA ALA A 505 15.52 1.24 -2.76
C ALA A 505 17.02 1.48 -2.56
N LEU A 506 17.70 1.96 -3.62
CA LEU A 506 19.12 2.28 -3.57
C LEU A 506 19.40 3.41 -2.58
N LEU A 507 18.55 4.43 -2.56
CA LEU A 507 18.67 5.56 -1.64
C LEU A 507 18.42 5.13 -0.18
N ASN A 508 17.38 4.35 0.09
CA ASN A 508 17.09 3.80 1.41
C ASN A 508 18.23 2.91 1.92
N THR A 509 18.82 2.08 1.05
CA THR A 509 20.03 1.30 1.36
C THR A 509 21.21 2.20 1.72
N SER A 510 21.44 3.25 0.94
CA SER A 510 22.50 4.24 1.17
C SER A 510 22.28 5.06 2.46
N ALA A 511 21.03 5.39 2.77
CA ALA A 511 20.65 6.09 4.00
C ALA A 511 20.77 5.22 5.26
N GLY A 512 20.82 3.89 5.09
CA GLY A 512 21.08 2.93 6.16
C GLY A 512 19.82 2.38 6.83
N ALA A 513 18.70 2.24 6.12
CA ALA A 513 17.54 1.50 6.60
C ALA A 513 17.94 0.08 7.06
N ASP A 514 17.20 -0.51 7.99
CA ASP A 514 17.54 -1.82 8.56
C ASP A 514 17.06 -2.99 7.69
N ILE A 515 15.93 -2.80 7.00
CA ILE A 515 15.45 -3.70 5.95
C ILE A 515 15.14 -2.83 4.73
N VAL A 516 15.50 -3.31 3.52
CA VAL A 516 15.09 -2.70 2.26
C VAL A 516 14.62 -3.80 1.32
N SER A 517 13.51 -3.57 0.64
CA SER A 517 12.92 -4.55 -0.26
C SER A 517 12.48 -3.95 -1.59
N VAL A 518 12.53 -4.76 -2.66
CA VAL A 518 12.02 -4.45 -3.99
C VAL A 518 11.12 -5.59 -4.43
N HIS A 519 9.93 -5.26 -4.92
CA HIS A 519 8.92 -6.25 -5.31
C HIS A 519 8.29 -5.89 -6.65
N ASP A 520 7.86 -6.91 -7.38
CA ASP A 520 6.95 -6.79 -8.50
C ASP A 520 5.55 -7.27 -8.14
N GLY A 521 4.54 -6.77 -8.84
CA GLY A 521 3.18 -7.28 -8.91
C GLY A 521 2.23 -6.86 -7.79
N GLY A 522 2.68 -6.07 -6.81
CA GLY A 522 1.89 -5.78 -5.63
C GLY A 522 0.59 -5.01 -5.87
N GLY A 523 -0.53 -5.61 -5.48
CA GLY A 523 -1.86 -5.00 -5.48
C GLY A 523 -2.56 -4.96 -6.84
N VAL A 524 -1.81 -5.03 -7.94
CA VAL A 524 -2.33 -4.94 -9.32
C VAL A 524 -1.90 -6.10 -10.23
N GLY A 525 -1.16 -7.08 -9.69
CA GLY A 525 -0.72 -8.27 -10.40
C GLY A 525 0.70 -8.18 -10.97
N ILE A 526 1.28 -9.34 -11.28
CA ILE A 526 2.63 -9.51 -11.84
C ILE A 526 2.75 -8.71 -13.15
N GLY A 527 3.88 -8.00 -13.31
CA GLY A 527 4.16 -7.17 -14.48
C GLY A 527 3.50 -5.78 -14.46
N ASN A 528 2.59 -5.52 -13.51
CA ASN A 528 1.79 -4.30 -13.47
C ASN A 528 2.30 -3.26 -12.46
N SER A 529 3.27 -3.60 -11.61
CA SER A 529 3.87 -2.64 -10.67
C SER A 529 5.26 -3.04 -10.22
N LEU A 530 6.10 -2.04 -9.92
CA LEU A 530 7.33 -2.21 -9.16
C LEU A 530 7.29 -1.27 -7.95
N HIS A 531 7.61 -1.80 -6.76
CA HIS A 531 7.51 -1.02 -5.54
C HIS A 531 8.54 -1.45 -4.48
N THR A 532 8.75 -0.60 -3.47
CA THR A 532 9.79 -0.78 -2.46
C THR A 532 9.27 -0.52 -1.06
N ASN A 533 9.98 -1.07 -0.08
CA ASN A 533 9.75 -0.80 1.33
C ASN A 533 11.06 -0.59 2.08
N ASN A 534 10.99 0.05 3.25
CA ASN A 534 12.09 0.20 4.18
C ASN A 534 11.61 0.04 5.62
N HIS A 535 12.50 -0.41 6.51
CA HIS A 535 12.29 -0.41 7.96
C HIS A 535 13.46 0.26 8.67
N VAL A 536 13.18 0.95 9.76
CA VAL A 536 14.16 1.44 10.72
C VAL A 536 13.75 1.02 12.12
N VAL A 537 14.67 0.41 12.84
CA VAL A 537 14.44 -0.01 14.23
C VAL A 537 14.90 1.07 15.17
N LEU A 538 13.98 1.59 15.97
CA LEU A 538 14.22 2.64 16.95
C LEU A 538 14.40 2.00 18.33
N ASP A 539 15.65 1.79 18.71
CA ASP A 539 16.07 1.10 19.94
C ASP A 539 16.60 2.03 21.04
N GLY A 540 16.43 3.34 20.84
CA GLY A 540 16.92 4.37 21.75
C GLY A 540 18.40 4.73 21.54
N SER A 541 19.11 4.09 20.61
CA SER A 541 20.52 4.34 20.36
C SER A 541 20.75 5.55 19.45
N SER A 542 21.98 6.10 19.51
CA SER A 542 22.41 7.15 18.59
C SER A 542 22.49 6.68 17.13
N LEU A 543 22.76 5.40 16.90
CA LEU A 543 22.76 4.81 15.56
C LEU A 543 21.36 4.80 14.96
N ALA A 544 20.35 4.39 15.75
CA ALA A 544 18.94 4.43 15.34
C ALA A 544 18.49 5.87 15.01
N ALA A 545 18.84 6.85 15.85
CA ALA A 545 18.55 8.26 15.59
C ALA A 545 19.20 8.76 14.27
N GLU A 546 20.47 8.40 14.03
CA GLU A 546 21.19 8.77 12.80
C GLU A 546 20.52 8.16 11.54
N LYS A 547 20.08 6.90 11.61
CA LYS A 547 19.36 6.22 10.54
C LYS A 547 17.98 6.83 10.30
N ALA A 548 17.20 7.04 11.35
CA ALA A 548 15.88 7.66 11.29
C ALA A 548 15.93 9.03 10.61
N ARG A 549 16.88 9.87 11.02
CA ARG A 549 17.07 11.21 10.41
C ARG A 549 17.30 11.11 8.91
N ARG A 550 18.18 10.22 8.44
CA ARG A 550 18.49 10.10 7.01
C ARG A 550 17.37 9.45 6.22
N VAL A 551 16.91 8.28 6.63
CA VAL A 551 15.91 7.50 5.90
C VAL A 551 14.61 8.28 5.78
N PHE A 552 14.10 8.84 6.89
CA PHE A 552 12.82 9.55 6.89
C PHE A 552 12.90 11.00 6.41
N THR A 553 14.07 11.44 5.96
CA THR A 553 14.23 12.65 5.14
C THR A 553 14.29 12.28 3.66
N THR A 554 15.12 11.30 3.28
CA THR A 554 15.35 10.98 1.86
C THR A 554 14.18 10.22 1.24
N ASP A 555 13.53 9.34 1.99
CA ASP A 555 12.42 8.52 1.48
C ASP A 555 11.18 9.36 1.07
N PRO A 556 10.61 10.22 1.94
CA PRO A 556 9.52 11.09 1.51
C PRO A 556 9.98 12.15 0.50
N GLY A 557 11.25 12.57 0.55
CA GLY A 557 11.85 13.47 -0.44
C GLY A 557 11.84 12.91 -1.85
N MET A 558 11.95 11.60 -2.03
CA MET A 558 11.79 10.96 -3.35
C MET A 558 10.39 11.19 -3.94
N GLY A 559 9.35 11.21 -3.10
CA GLY A 559 7.99 11.54 -3.54
C GLY A 559 7.89 12.97 -4.08
N VAL A 560 8.46 13.93 -3.35
CA VAL A 560 8.51 15.33 -3.80
C VAL A 560 9.29 15.47 -5.10
N ILE A 561 10.50 14.89 -5.18
CA ILE A 561 11.35 14.95 -6.39
C ILE A 561 10.64 14.36 -7.60
N ARG A 562 10.05 13.17 -7.47
CA ARG A 562 9.35 12.50 -8.57
C ARG A 562 8.22 13.34 -9.15
N HIS A 563 7.38 13.92 -8.27
CA HIS A 563 6.25 14.72 -8.69
C HIS A 563 6.70 16.10 -9.21
N ALA A 564 7.75 16.68 -8.65
CA ALA A 564 8.36 17.90 -9.15
C ALA A 564 8.98 17.70 -10.55
N ASP A 565 9.66 16.56 -10.78
CA ASP A 565 10.20 16.20 -12.10
C ASP A 565 9.10 16.00 -13.14
N ALA A 566 7.96 15.43 -12.72
CA ALA A 566 6.77 15.29 -13.57
C ALA A 566 6.01 16.61 -13.82
N GLY A 567 6.41 17.72 -13.18
CA GLY A 567 5.86 19.05 -13.44
C GLY A 567 4.68 19.47 -12.55
N TYR A 568 4.38 18.74 -11.47
CA TYR A 568 3.33 19.13 -10.53
C TYR A 568 3.72 20.40 -9.77
N GLU A 569 2.86 21.44 -9.84
CA GLU A 569 3.12 22.74 -9.23
C GLU A 569 3.25 22.62 -7.70
N GLU A 570 2.39 21.86 -7.05
CA GLU A 570 2.43 21.62 -5.60
C GLU A 570 3.75 20.96 -5.14
N ALA A 571 4.32 20.07 -5.97
CA ALA A 571 5.59 19.42 -5.65
C ALA A 571 6.79 20.37 -5.87
N LEU A 572 6.70 21.22 -6.89
CA LEU A 572 7.70 22.28 -7.14
C LEU A 572 7.68 23.33 -6.03
N GLU A 573 6.52 23.69 -5.51
CA GLU A 573 6.36 24.59 -4.35
C GLU A 573 6.94 23.94 -3.10
N GLU A 574 6.55 22.69 -2.79
CA GLU A 574 7.07 21.95 -1.63
C GLU A 574 8.59 21.82 -1.69
N ALA A 575 9.16 21.48 -2.86
CA ALA A 575 10.62 21.39 -3.04
C ALA A 575 11.32 22.72 -2.76
N ALA A 576 10.73 23.84 -3.18
CA ALA A 576 11.30 25.17 -2.95
C ALA A 576 11.24 25.61 -1.47
N GLU A 577 10.12 25.30 -0.79
CA GLU A 577 9.90 25.66 0.61
C GLU A 577 10.75 24.79 1.57
N SER A 578 10.99 23.52 1.19
CA SER A 578 11.64 22.52 2.02
C SER A 578 13.13 22.28 1.69
N ASN A 579 13.76 23.14 0.89
CA ASN A 579 15.16 23.01 0.45
C ASN A 579 15.50 21.67 -0.25
N VAL A 580 14.52 21.06 -0.94
CA VAL A 580 14.75 19.90 -1.80
C VAL A 580 15.30 20.38 -3.13
N HIS A 581 16.51 19.92 -3.48
CA HIS A 581 17.13 20.27 -4.75
C HIS A 581 16.60 19.40 -5.89
N VAL A 582 15.93 20.04 -6.84
CA VAL A 582 15.48 19.45 -8.11
C VAL A 582 16.25 20.15 -9.25
N PRO A 583 17.44 19.66 -9.63
CA PRO A 583 18.42 20.42 -10.41
C PRO A 583 17.90 21.02 -11.71
N MET A 584 16.99 20.33 -12.41
CA MET A 584 16.43 20.83 -13.69
C MET A 584 15.40 21.94 -13.44
N ALA A 585 14.54 21.78 -12.45
CA ALA A 585 13.55 22.80 -12.08
C ALA A 585 14.21 24.03 -11.44
N ASP A 586 15.26 23.85 -10.64
CA ASP A 586 16.03 24.93 -10.04
C ASP A 586 16.72 25.78 -11.13
N ALA A 587 17.29 25.14 -12.15
CA ALA A 587 17.93 25.82 -13.29
C ALA A 587 16.93 26.66 -14.11
N GLU A 588 15.70 26.20 -14.28
CA GLU A 588 14.63 26.95 -14.96
C GLU A 588 14.18 28.17 -14.15
N ARG A 589 14.06 28.02 -12.82
CA ARG A 589 13.73 29.14 -11.91
C ARG A 589 14.82 30.21 -11.90
N GLU A 590 16.09 29.82 -11.87
CA GLU A 590 17.22 30.76 -11.93
C GLU A 590 17.24 31.49 -13.27
N ALA A 591 16.99 30.80 -14.39
CA ALA A 591 16.95 31.40 -15.71
C ALA A 591 15.79 32.43 -15.88
N VAL A 592 14.65 32.18 -15.23
CA VAL A 592 13.50 33.12 -15.21
C VAL A 592 13.75 34.30 -14.27
N SER A 593 14.52 34.11 -13.19
CA SER A 593 14.82 35.14 -12.21
C SER A 593 15.95 36.09 -12.62
N GLU A 594 16.79 35.74 -13.61
CA GLU A 594 17.76 36.68 -14.17
C GLU A 594 17.01 37.74 -14.99
N PRO A 595 17.10 39.04 -14.62
CA PRO A 595 16.47 40.09 -15.42
C PRO A 595 17.12 40.13 -16.79
N GLU A 596 16.31 40.10 -17.86
CA GLU A 596 16.79 40.35 -19.22
C GLU A 596 17.73 41.55 -19.20
N SER A 597 19.02 41.28 -19.37
CA SER A 597 19.99 42.36 -19.51
C SER A 597 19.61 43.12 -20.76
N VAL A 598 19.03 44.31 -20.57
CA VAL A 598 18.74 45.26 -21.63
C VAL A 598 20.04 45.49 -22.39
N SER A 599 20.18 44.87 -23.54
CA SER A 599 21.24 45.21 -24.49
C SER A 599 21.02 46.65 -24.92
N GLU A 600 21.72 47.60 -24.29
CA GLU A 600 21.85 48.95 -24.83
C GLU A 600 22.55 48.84 -26.20
N SER A 601 21.77 48.94 -27.25
CA SER A 601 22.27 49.16 -28.60
C SER A 601 22.99 50.52 -28.62
N LYS A 602 24.33 50.48 -28.60
CA LYS A 602 25.12 51.69 -28.96
C LYS A 602 24.85 52.00 -30.42
N SER A 603 24.07 53.06 -30.67
CA SER A 603 24.01 53.73 -31.96
C SER A 603 25.39 54.29 -32.30
N GLU A 604 26.09 53.64 -33.21
CA GLU A 604 27.26 54.23 -33.88
C GLU A 604 26.75 55.37 -34.78
N THR A 605 27.06 56.60 -34.39
CA THR A 605 26.96 57.76 -35.27
C THR A 605 28.11 57.71 -36.29
N GLU A 606 27.83 57.41 -37.53
CA GLU A 606 28.72 57.68 -38.66
C GLU A 606 29.04 59.16 -38.76
N SER A 607 30.35 59.50 -38.63
CA SER A 607 30.88 60.81 -39.04
C SER A 607 31.55 60.66 -40.41
N GLU A 608 31.01 61.36 -41.40
CA GLU A 608 31.55 61.52 -42.75
C GLU A 608 32.97 62.10 -42.70
N PRO A 609 33.86 61.71 -43.60
CA PRO A 609 35.16 62.30 -43.78
C PRO A 609 35.04 63.51 -44.71
N THR A 610 35.44 64.67 -44.23
CA THR A 610 35.72 65.82 -45.05
C THR A 610 37.08 65.65 -45.76
N GLU A 611 37.03 65.77 -47.08
CA GLU A 611 38.20 66.04 -47.91
C GLU A 611 38.78 67.44 -47.56
N ASP A 612 40.11 67.50 -47.49
CA ASP A 612 40.90 68.50 -48.18
C ASP A 612 42.44 68.31 -48.07
N ARG A 613 43.05 68.23 -49.27
CA ARG A 613 44.46 68.47 -49.71
C ARG A 613 45.53 67.47 -49.32
#